data_a3a06fa695d91bdbc73d44e168f32ab4
#
_entry.id   a3a06fa695d91bdbc73d44e168f32ab4
#
_cell.length_a   1.000
_cell.length_b   1.000
_cell.length_c   1.000
_cell.angle_alpha   90.00
_cell.angle_beta   90.00
_cell.angle_gamma   90.00
#
_symmetry.space_group_name_H-M   'P 1'
#
loop_
_entity.id
_entity.type
_entity.pdbx_description
1 polymer ?
#
loop_
_entity_poly.entity_id
_entity_poly.type
_entity_poly.pdbx_seq_one_letter_code
_entity_poly.pdbx_strand_id
1 'polypeptide(L)'
;MGVGDGDTLLALGFEPVAMAPFGTPAKVRTPWTEKLLGSNEPVSLPEASQQFGNEIAKALSTNPDLITAVGAAPTKEQYDKLAAAVPTITRPTNYPDWQVPWDVQAAEIGRAVGLPHKATETITATKKHVADLAAAHPQLEGKTAVAVSASPDGTISIFGPGDGREQILESYGLTFPEGLKSAVTSGFYGSISAENIGMLNQADVVVVLDWQGANDQLRKNANWTGQPFVTGGRTTYINQEVGTAMGVPTVLSIPWIADQSIAQIADAAGHAS
;
A
#
# COMPACT_ATOMS: atom_id res chain seq x y z
N MET A 1 15.79 -1.88 -4.86
CA MET A 1 15.01 -1.91 -6.12
C MET A 1 13.56 -2.36 -5.88
N GLY A 2 13.25 -2.98 -4.75
CA GLY A 2 11.87 -3.26 -4.38
C GLY A 2 11.12 -2.00 -3.96
N VAL A 3 9.86 -1.89 -4.36
CA VAL A 3 9.00 -0.77 -3.96
C VAL A 3 8.75 -0.85 -2.45
N GLY A 4 8.97 0.25 -1.73
CA GLY A 4 8.89 0.30 -0.27
C GLY A 4 10.13 -0.25 0.47
N ASP A 5 11.05 -0.96 -0.19
CA ASP A 5 12.27 -1.49 0.47
C ASP A 5 13.14 -0.37 1.05
N GLY A 6 13.23 0.76 0.35
CA GLY A 6 14.00 1.92 0.77
C GLY A 6 13.51 2.52 2.09
N ASP A 7 12.20 2.51 2.33
CA ASP A 7 11.60 2.98 3.57
C ASP A 7 12.07 2.13 4.77
N THR A 8 12.13 0.81 4.58
CA THR A 8 12.65 -0.10 5.60
C THR A 8 14.13 0.17 5.89
N LEU A 9 14.95 0.38 4.85
CA LEU A 9 16.36 0.73 5.03
C LEU A 9 16.53 2.04 5.80
N LEU A 10 15.75 3.07 5.46
CA LEU A 10 15.74 4.35 6.20
C LEU A 10 15.33 4.16 7.67
N ALA A 11 14.30 3.38 7.94
CA ALA A 11 13.86 3.08 9.31
C ALA A 11 14.94 2.35 10.12
N LEU A 12 15.74 1.52 9.47
CA LEU A 12 16.87 0.82 10.07
C LEU A 12 18.14 1.68 10.19
N GLY A 13 18.12 2.92 9.67
CA GLY A 13 19.21 3.89 9.79
C GLY A 13 20.25 3.80 8.69
N PHE A 14 19.91 3.19 7.56
CA PHE A 14 20.73 3.21 6.36
C PHE A 14 20.38 4.42 5.48
N GLU A 15 21.31 4.85 4.67
CA GLU A 15 21.13 5.86 3.62
C GLU A 15 21.15 5.16 2.26
N PRO A 16 19.96 4.83 1.67
CA PRO A 16 19.91 4.19 0.37
C PRO A 16 20.54 5.06 -0.72
N VAL A 17 21.36 4.48 -1.58
CA VAL A 17 21.94 5.18 -2.76
C VAL A 17 20.93 5.23 -3.92
N ALA A 18 19.94 4.35 -3.94
CA ALA A 18 18.83 4.36 -4.88
C ALA A 18 17.55 3.84 -4.21
N MET A 19 16.40 4.34 -4.62
CA MET A 19 15.09 3.93 -4.12
C MET A 19 14.09 3.77 -5.26
N ALA A 20 13.19 2.79 -5.12
CA ALA A 20 12.06 2.57 -6.02
C ALA A 20 10.78 3.17 -5.41
N PRO A 21 10.38 4.39 -5.79
CA PRO A 21 9.16 5.01 -5.29
C PRO A 21 7.93 4.40 -5.98
N PHE A 22 6.77 4.53 -5.33
CA PHE A 22 5.47 4.14 -5.86
C PHE A 22 4.58 5.36 -6.08
N GLY A 23 3.63 5.25 -7.02
CA GLY A 23 2.64 6.28 -7.29
C GLY A 23 2.85 7.07 -8.58
N THR A 24 1.96 8.03 -8.81
CA THR A 24 1.98 8.90 -10.01
C THR A 24 1.68 10.35 -9.59
N PRO A 25 2.67 11.27 -9.61
CA PRO A 25 4.09 10.99 -9.87
C PRO A 25 4.76 10.20 -8.73
N ALA A 26 5.67 9.30 -9.10
CA ALA A 26 6.44 8.53 -8.12
C ALA A 26 7.50 9.43 -7.46
N LYS A 27 7.50 9.52 -6.13
CA LYS A 27 8.37 10.41 -5.36
C LYS A 27 9.16 9.61 -4.31
N VAL A 28 10.46 9.84 -4.24
CA VAL A 28 11.33 9.32 -3.17
C VAL A 28 11.10 10.10 -1.87
N ARG A 29 10.99 11.43 -1.97
CA ARG A 29 10.68 12.31 -0.84
C ARG A 29 9.17 12.34 -0.61
N THR A 30 8.75 11.81 0.52
CA THR A 30 7.36 11.70 0.96
C THR A 30 7.25 12.24 2.40
N PRO A 31 6.05 12.52 2.92
CA PRO A 31 5.91 13.00 4.30
C PRO A 31 6.58 12.11 5.35
N TRP A 32 6.65 10.80 5.12
CA TRP A 32 7.24 9.84 6.06
C TRP A 32 8.75 9.60 5.83
N THR A 33 9.31 9.90 4.65
CA THR A 33 10.75 9.72 4.34
C THR A 33 11.56 11.00 4.49
N GLU A 34 10.94 12.17 4.34
CA GLU A 34 11.60 13.49 4.25
C GLU A 34 12.62 13.74 5.35
N LYS A 35 12.20 13.52 6.61
CA LYS A 35 13.05 13.76 7.78
C LYS A 35 14.26 12.81 7.83
N LEU A 36 14.05 11.54 7.43
CA LEU A 36 15.09 10.50 7.48
C LEU A 36 16.08 10.64 6.33
N LEU A 37 15.62 11.10 5.18
CA LEU A 37 16.47 11.41 4.04
C LEU A 37 17.40 12.60 4.32
N GLY A 38 16.94 13.62 5.08
CA GLY A 38 17.75 14.81 5.32
C GLY A 38 18.25 15.43 4.01
N SER A 39 19.57 15.52 3.83
CA SER A 39 20.22 15.97 2.60
C SER A 39 20.55 14.84 1.61
N ASN A 40 20.26 13.57 1.93
CA ASN A 40 20.50 12.46 1.02
C ASN A 40 19.54 12.52 -0.17
N GLU A 41 20.07 12.36 -1.38
CA GLU A 41 19.32 12.38 -2.65
C GLU A 41 19.52 11.04 -3.38
N PRO A 42 18.83 9.98 -2.96
CA PRO A 42 18.97 8.69 -3.62
C PRO A 42 18.47 8.73 -5.06
N VAL A 43 19.13 7.98 -5.94
CA VAL A 43 18.71 7.84 -7.33
C VAL A 43 17.30 7.24 -7.37
N SER A 44 16.36 7.94 -8.01
CA SER A 44 14.99 7.43 -8.18
C SER A 44 14.92 6.35 -9.26
N LEU A 45 14.25 5.23 -8.97
CA LEU A 45 13.98 4.12 -9.87
C LEU A 45 12.47 4.01 -10.12
N PRO A 46 11.86 4.97 -10.86
CA PRO A 46 10.40 5.11 -10.91
C PRO A 46 9.70 3.99 -11.68
N GLU A 47 10.39 3.29 -12.57
CA GLU A 47 9.82 2.21 -13.37
C GLU A 47 9.91 0.83 -12.69
N ALA A 48 10.55 0.73 -11.53
CA ALA A 48 10.82 -0.55 -10.88
C ALA A 48 9.56 -1.38 -10.57
N SER A 49 8.41 -0.73 -10.37
CA SER A 49 7.12 -1.41 -10.15
C SER A 49 6.48 -1.96 -11.44
N GLN A 50 6.83 -1.44 -12.60
CA GLN A 50 6.19 -1.79 -13.88
C GLN A 50 7.18 -2.42 -14.87
N GLN A 51 8.39 -1.89 -14.95
CA GLN A 51 9.42 -2.29 -15.90
C GLN A 51 10.75 -2.48 -15.17
N PHE A 52 10.80 -3.40 -14.22
CA PHE A 52 11.94 -3.65 -13.35
C PHE A 52 13.28 -3.77 -14.11
N GLY A 53 13.26 -4.42 -15.28
CA GLY A 53 14.45 -4.62 -16.11
C GLY A 53 15.10 -3.32 -16.59
N ASN A 54 14.32 -2.26 -16.82
CA ASN A 54 14.84 -0.97 -17.28
C ASN A 54 15.68 -0.27 -16.22
N GLU A 55 15.41 -0.53 -14.95
CA GLU A 55 16.08 0.13 -13.83
C GLU A 55 17.36 -0.59 -13.36
N ILE A 56 17.65 -1.80 -13.86
CA ILE A 56 18.79 -2.61 -13.42
C ILE A 56 20.11 -1.87 -13.66
N ALA A 57 20.32 -1.35 -14.87
CA ALA A 57 21.58 -0.67 -15.21
C ALA A 57 21.78 0.60 -14.37
N LYS A 58 20.69 1.34 -14.13
CA LYS A 58 20.69 2.55 -13.31
C LYS A 58 20.96 2.24 -11.84
N ALA A 59 20.36 1.18 -11.29
CA ALA A 59 20.63 0.73 -9.93
C ALA A 59 22.10 0.31 -9.76
N LEU A 60 22.65 -0.49 -10.68
CA LEU A 60 24.04 -0.93 -10.64
C LEU A 60 25.04 0.23 -10.79
N SER A 61 24.70 1.28 -11.53
CA SER A 61 25.55 2.47 -11.68
C SER A 61 25.77 3.26 -10.39
N THR A 62 24.95 3.02 -9.35
CA THR A 62 25.13 3.63 -8.02
C THR A 62 26.17 2.90 -7.15
N ASN A 63 26.78 1.82 -7.66
CA ASN A 63 27.73 0.96 -6.95
C ASN A 63 27.23 0.50 -5.57
N PRO A 64 26.05 -0.14 -5.48
CA PRO A 64 25.50 -0.56 -4.20
C PRO A 64 26.24 -1.77 -3.62
N ASP A 65 26.34 -1.89 -2.30
CA ASP A 65 26.89 -3.06 -1.60
C ASP A 65 25.86 -4.20 -1.48
N LEU A 66 24.56 -3.87 -1.53
CA LEU A 66 23.43 -4.79 -1.44
C LEU A 66 22.26 -4.25 -2.27
N ILE A 67 21.56 -5.14 -2.95
CA ILE A 67 20.28 -4.84 -3.59
C ILE A 67 19.16 -5.55 -2.86
N THR A 68 18.19 -4.79 -2.38
CA THR A 68 16.91 -5.31 -1.91
C THR A 68 15.88 -5.22 -3.03
N ALA A 69 15.19 -6.31 -3.30
CA ALA A 69 14.12 -6.44 -4.29
C ALA A 69 12.97 -7.30 -3.71
N VAL A 70 12.69 -7.13 -2.40
CA VAL A 70 11.63 -7.86 -1.69
C VAL A 70 10.27 -7.37 -2.14
N GLY A 71 10.07 -6.05 -2.23
CA GLY A 71 8.88 -5.42 -2.79
C GLY A 71 8.91 -5.33 -4.32
N ALA A 72 9.33 -6.41 -5.00
CA ALA A 72 9.42 -6.46 -6.45
C ALA A 72 9.11 -7.87 -6.99
N ALA A 73 8.92 -7.97 -8.30
CA ALA A 73 8.69 -9.21 -9.01
C ALA A 73 9.69 -9.41 -10.17
N PRO A 74 11.01 -9.50 -9.87
CA PRO A 74 11.99 -9.75 -10.92
C PRO A 74 11.82 -11.15 -11.52
N THR A 75 12.00 -11.27 -12.83
CA THR A 75 12.16 -12.59 -13.46
C THR A 75 13.45 -13.25 -12.97
N LYS A 76 13.57 -14.58 -13.18
CA LYS A 76 14.80 -15.30 -12.83
C LYS A 76 16.02 -14.69 -13.54
N GLU A 77 15.91 -14.35 -14.82
CA GLU A 77 16.98 -13.72 -15.59
C GLU A 77 17.40 -12.37 -15.00
N GLN A 78 16.44 -11.54 -14.61
CA GLN A 78 16.69 -10.25 -13.97
C GLN A 78 17.40 -10.42 -12.63
N TYR A 79 16.93 -11.38 -11.82
CA TYR A 79 17.57 -11.71 -10.56
C TYR A 79 19.03 -12.20 -10.77
N ASP A 80 19.24 -13.16 -11.68
CA ASP A 80 20.57 -13.72 -11.97
C ASP A 80 21.55 -12.62 -12.41
N LYS A 81 21.07 -11.65 -13.21
CA LYS A 81 21.86 -10.49 -13.65
C LYS A 81 22.28 -9.59 -12.49
N LEU A 82 21.39 -9.33 -11.55
CA LEU A 82 21.69 -8.55 -10.34
C LEU A 82 22.64 -9.32 -9.42
N ALA A 83 22.32 -10.57 -9.11
CA ALA A 83 23.09 -11.41 -8.18
C ALA A 83 24.50 -11.73 -8.66
N ALA A 84 24.74 -11.72 -9.98
CA ALA A 84 26.08 -11.84 -10.55
C ALA A 84 26.96 -10.60 -10.29
N ALA A 85 26.36 -9.44 -10.06
CA ALA A 85 27.08 -8.18 -9.85
C ALA A 85 27.15 -7.79 -8.36
N VAL A 86 26.07 -7.99 -7.59
CA VAL A 86 25.93 -7.51 -6.21
C VAL A 86 25.08 -8.50 -5.40
N PRO A 87 25.39 -8.76 -4.11
CA PRO A 87 24.48 -9.50 -3.25
C PRO A 87 23.06 -8.96 -3.36
N THR A 88 22.10 -9.83 -3.68
CA THR A 88 20.71 -9.44 -3.98
C THR A 88 19.74 -10.33 -3.23
N ILE A 89 18.78 -9.73 -2.51
CA ILE A 89 17.65 -10.43 -1.91
C ILE A 89 16.37 -10.11 -2.64
N THR A 90 15.49 -11.10 -2.73
CA THR A 90 14.15 -10.97 -3.30
C THR A 90 13.10 -11.45 -2.31
N ARG A 91 11.82 -11.37 -2.70
CA ARG A 91 10.73 -11.88 -1.88
C ARG A 91 10.89 -13.35 -1.53
N PRO A 92 10.40 -13.78 -0.37
CA PRO A 92 10.30 -15.20 -0.03
C PRO A 92 9.39 -15.94 -1.05
N THR A 93 9.76 -17.17 -1.41
CA THR A 93 9.10 -17.95 -2.47
C THR A 93 7.68 -18.40 -2.14
N ASN A 94 7.28 -18.36 -0.88
CA ASN A 94 5.94 -18.70 -0.42
C ASN A 94 4.91 -17.57 -0.58
N TYR A 95 5.33 -16.38 -1.05
CA TYR A 95 4.43 -15.27 -1.35
C TYR A 95 4.34 -15.05 -2.86
N PRO A 96 3.14 -14.82 -3.40
CA PRO A 96 2.97 -14.38 -4.79
C PRO A 96 3.63 -13.02 -5.04
N ASP A 97 3.80 -12.66 -6.32
CA ASP A 97 4.27 -11.35 -6.71
C ASP A 97 3.38 -10.24 -6.13
N TRP A 98 4.00 -9.20 -5.57
CA TRP A 98 3.34 -8.00 -5.02
C TRP A 98 2.46 -8.24 -3.77
N GLN A 99 2.51 -9.45 -3.18
CA GLN A 99 1.69 -9.83 -2.03
C GLN A 99 2.50 -10.18 -0.78
N VAL A 100 3.73 -9.69 -0.69
CA VAL A 100 4.52 -9.84 0.53
C VAL A 100 3.97 -8.87 1.58
N PRO A 101 3.53 -9.34 2.77
CA PRO A 101 3.13 -8.45 3.84
C PRO A 101 4.27 -7.51 4.24
N TRP A 102 3.94 -6.26 4.56
CA TRP A 102 4.92 -5.22 4.88
C TRP A 102 5.86 -5.58 6.05
N ASP A 103 5.36 -6.30 7.04
CA ASP A 103 6.14 -6.74 8.19
C ASP A 103 7.11 -7.89 7.83
N VAL A 104 6.70 -8.76 6.91
CA VAL A 104 7.58 -9.79 6.33
C VAL A 104 8.66 -9.11 5.49
N GLN A 105 8.30 -8.16 4.63
CA GLN A 105 9.27 -7.37 3.85
C GLN A 105 10.30 -6.70 4.76
N ALA A 106 9.84 -6.04 5.83
CA ALA A 106 10.72 -5.38 6.79
C ALA A 106 11.63 -6.36 7.53
N ALA A 107 11.12 -7.53 7.93
CA ALA A 107 11.90 -8.55 8.60
C ALA A 107 12.97 -9.16 7.68
N GLU A 108 12.65 -9.43 6.41
CA GLU A 108 13.60 -9.95 5.42
C GLU A 108 14.75 -8.96 5.18
N ILE A 109 14.43 -7.68 4.99
CA ILE A 109 15.43 -6.63 4.80
C ILE A 109 16.29 -6.50 6.07
N GLY A 110 15.67 -6.50 7.25
CA GLY A 110 16.39 -6.42 8.52
C GLY A 110 17.39 -7.57 8.72
N ARG A 111 17.02 -8.79 8.32
CA ARG A 111 17.96 -9.93 8.35
C ARG A 111 19.11 -9.74 7.37
N ALA A 112 18.82 -9.29 6.16
CA ALA A 112 19.82 -9.09 5.11
C ALA A 112 20.87 -8.04 5.47
N VAL A 113 20.48 -7.00 6.21
CA VAL A 113 21.40 -5.95 6.69
C VAL A 113 21.97 -6.20 8.09
N GLY A 114 21.72 -7.39 8.68
CA GLY A 114 22.27 -7.79 9.99
C GLY A 114 21.59 -7.11 11.19
N LEU A 115 20.42 -6.54 11.04
CA LEU A 115 19.65 -5.83 12.08
C LEU A 115 18.27 -6.45 12.35
N PRO A 116 18.15 -7.80 12.54
CA PRO A 116 16.85 -8.44 12.71
C PRO A 116 16.10 -7.97 13.96
N HIS A 117 16.80 -7.68 15.06
CA HIS A 117 16.18 -7.18 16.29
C HIS A 117 15.59 -5.79 16.09
N LYS A 118 16.33 -4.88 15.47
CA LYS A 118 15.85 -3.52 15.17
C LYS A 118 14.64 -3.55 14.24
N ALA A 119 14.65 -4.43 13.23
CA ALA A 119 13.49 -4.62 12.36
C ALA A 119 12.26 -5.09 13.15
N THR A 120 12.41 -6.06 14.05
CA THR A 120 11.33 -6.54 14.91
C THR A 120 10.80 -5.43 15.83
N GLU A 121 11.67 -4.64 16.43
CA GLU A 121 11.27 -3.48 17.26
C GLU A 121 10.49 -2.45 16.44
N THR A 122 10.96 -2.13 15.23
CA THR A 122 10.29 -1.18 14.33
C THR A 122 8.91 -1.69 13.90
N ILE A 123 8.80 -2.97 13.51
CA ILE A 123 7.53 -3.61 13.17
C ILE A 123 6.56 -3.57 14.36
N THR A 124 7.05 -3.90 15.56
CA THR A 124 6.23 -3.91 16.77
C THR A 124 5.73 -2.51 17.11
N ALA A 125 6.59 -1.50 17.01
CA ALA A 125 6.20 -0.11 17.25
C ALA A 125 5.16 0.38 16.24
N THR A 126 5.31 0.03 14.96
CA THR A 126 4.33 0.36 13.90
C THR A 126 2.97 -0.29 14.20
N LYS A 127 2.95 -1.60 14.50
CA LYS A 127 1.70 -2.31 14.85
C LYS A 127 1.04 -1.73 16.10
N LYS A 128 1.84 -1.39 17.11
CA LYS A 128 1.32 -0.76 18.33
C LYS A 128 0.69 0.60 18.06
N HIS A 129 1.33 1.46 17.28
CA HIS A 129 0.78 2.78 16.94
C HIS A 129 -0.60 2.65 16.30
N VAL A 130 -0.75 1.77 15.31
CA VAL A 130 -2.04 1.54 14.65
C VAL A 130 -3.08 0.97 15.61
N ALA A 131 -2.69 0.00 16.44
CA ALA A 131 -3.60 -0.60 17.41
C ALA A 131 -4.09 0.41 18.46
N ASP A 132 -3.21 1.29 18.93
CA ASP A 132 -3.57 2.37 19.87
C ASP A 132 -4.59 3.34 19.24
N LEU A 133 -4.41 3.69 17.96
CA LEU A 133 -5.36 4.52 17.22
C LEU A 133 -6.70 3.79 16.99
N ALA A 134 -6.67 2.52 16.58
CA ALA A 134 -7.87 1.73 16.37
C ALA A 134 -8.69 1.60 17.67
N ALA A 135 -8.04 1.39 18.80
CA ALA A 135 -8.68 1.31 20.10
C ALA A 135 -9.40 2.63 20.52
N ALA A 136 -8.97 3.77 19.99
CA ALA A 136 -9.64 5.05 20.19
C ALA A 136 -10.92 5.21 19.33
N HIS A 137 -11.18 4.28 18.41
CA HIS A 137 -12.30 4.29 17.48
C HIS A 137 -13.13 2.99 17.55
N PRO A 138 -13.90 2.76 18.65
CA PRO A 138 -14.63 1.51 18.87
C PRO A 138 -15.71 1.22 17.80
N GLN A 139 -16.14 2.23 17.05
CA GLN A 139 -17.09 2.06 15.94
C GLN A 139 -16.54 1.22 14.77
N LEU A 140 -15.22 0.95 14.71
CA LEU A 140 -14.59 0.04 13.73
C LEU A 140 -14.79 -1.43 14.08
N GLU A 141 -15.06 -1.74 15.36
CA GLU A 141 -15.12 -3.12 15.85
C GLU A 141 -16.22 -3.93 15.15
N GLY A 142 -15.85 -5.08 14.61
CA GLY A 142 -16.77 -6.01 13.95
C GLY A 142 -17.31 -5.55 12.60
N LYS A 143 -16.84 -4.42 12.06
CA LYS A 143 -17.29 -3.91 10.76
C LYS A 143 -16.49 -4.49 9.61
N THR A 144 -17.14 -4.48 8.45
CA THR A 144 -16.53 -4.83 7.18
C THR A 144 -16.19 -3.56 6.39
N ALA A 145 -15.07 -3.57 5.66
CA ALA A 145 -14.72 -2.47 4.76
C ALA A 145 -14.16 -2.99 3.43
N VAL A 146 -14.25 -2.16 2.41
CA VAL A 146 -13.65 -2.42 1.11
C VAL A 146 -13.01 -1.16 0.56
N ALA A 147 -11.77 -1.28 0.11
CA ALA A 147 -11.08 -0.22 -0.63
C ALA A 147 -11.41 -0.31 -2.12
N VAL A 148 -11.75 0.85 -2.69
CA VAL A 148 -12.05 0.98 -4.12
C VAL A 148 -11.40 2.24 -4.70
N SER A 149 -11.19 2.28 -6.00
CA SER A 149 -10.84 3.51 -6.72
C SER A 149 -11.63 3.62 -8.01
N ALA A 150 -11.98 4.85 -8.40
CA ALA A 150 -12.63 5.11 -9.66
C ALA A 150 -11.60 5.36 -10.76
N SER A 151 -11.92 4.89 -11.97
CA SER A 151 -11.21 5.26 -13.19
C SER A 151 -12.01 6.34 -13.97
N PRO A 152 -11.35 7.14 -14.83
CA PRO A 152 -12.03 8.18 -15.61
C PRO A 152 -13.15 7.66 -16.52
N ASP A 153 -13.12 6.38 -16.91
CA ASP A 153 -14.15 5.71 -17.71
C ASP A 153 -15.37 5.24 -16.88
N GLY A 154 -15.37 5.49 -15.58
CA GLY A 154 -16.43 5.09 -14.65
C GLY A 154 -16.32 3.67 -14.11
N THR A 155 -15.29 2.94 -14.49
CA THR A 155 -14.98 1.62 -13.89
C THR A 155 -14.52 1.80 -12.46
N ILE A 156 -14.99 0.95 -11.55
CA ILE A 156 -14.53 0.90 -10.16
C ILE A 156 -13.57 -0.26 -9.99
N SER A 157 -12.33 0.02 -9.65
CA SER A 157 -11.39 -1.00 -9.19
C SER A 157 -11.71 -1.35 -7.74
N ILE A 158 -11.78 -2.65 -7.45
CA ILE A 158 -11.93 -3.19 -6.10
C ILE A 158 -10.63 -3.87 -5.70
N PHE A 159 -10.16 -3.60 -4.49
CA PHE A 159 -8.98 -4.23 -3.92
C PHE A 159 -9.42 -5.30 -2.92
N GLY A 160 -8.75 -6.44 -2.92
CA GLY A 160 -9.12 -7.59 -2.09
C GLY A 160 -8.03 -7.98 -1.11
N PRO A 161 -8.26 -9.00 -0.27
CA PRO A 161 -7.28 -9.51 0.66
C PRO A 161 -5.93 -9.78 -0.01
N GLY A 162 -4.83 -9.32 0.62
CA GLY A 162 -3.49 -9.39 0.04
C GLY A 162 -3.02 -8.10 -0.63
N ASP A 163 -3.93 -7.19 -1.02
CA ASP A 163 -3.55 -5.84 -1.43
C ASP A 163 -3.15 -4.97 -0.23
N GLY A 164 -2.19 -4.07 -0.43
CA GLY A 164 -1.71 -3.17 0.64
C GLY A 164 -2.82 -2.34 1.28
N ARG A 165 -3.83 -1.92 0.50
CA ARG A 165 -4.96 -1.12 0.96
C ARG A 165 -5.83 -1.89 1.93
N GLU A 166 -6.12 -3.15 1.61
CA GLU A 166 -6.87 -4.03 2.51
C GLU A 166 -6.05 -4.39 3.76
N GLN A 167 -4.72 -4.59 3.63
CA GLN A 167 -3.86 -4.78 4.80
C GLN A 167 -3.94 -3.59 5.79
N ILE A 168 -4.06 -2.36 5.29
CA ILE A 168 -4.29 -1.18 6.13
C ILE A 168 -5.65 -1.25 6.82
N LEU A 169 -6.74 -1.56 6.09
CA LEU A 169 -8.07 -1.69 6.67
C LEU A 169 -8.14 -2.81 7.72
N GLU A 170 -7.52 -3.96 7.43
CA GLU A 170 -7.38 -5.07 8.39
C GLU A 170 -6.62 -4.64 9.65
N SER A 171 -5.59 -3.81 9.51
CA SER A 171 -4.82 -3.30 10.66
C SER A 171 -5.66 -2.40 11.58
N TYR A 172 -6.75 -1.81 11.08
CA TYR A 172 -7.74 -1.04 11.85
C TYR A 172 -8.81 -1.91 12.51
N GLY A 173 -8.75 -3.24 12.32
CA GLY A 173 -9.73 -4.18 12.85
C GLY A 173 -10.94 -4.43 11.93
N LEU A 174 -10.91 -3.90 10.71
CA LEU A 174 -11.94 -4.12 9.71
C LEU A 174 -11.71 -5.45 8.96
N THR A 175 -12.78 -6.04 8.43
CA THR A 175 -12.67 -7.29 7.65
C THR A 175 -13.20 -7.08 6.24
N PHE A 176 -12.62 -7.79 5.27
CA PHE A 176 -13.11 -7.75 3.88
C PHE A 176 -14.47 -8.45 3.77
N PRO A 177 -15.49 -7.85 3.12
CA PRO A 177 -16.82 -8.46 2.97
C PRO A 177 -16.77 -9.76 2.16
N GLU A 178 -17.25 -10.87 2.73
CA GLU A 178 -17.25 -12.20 2.07
C GLU A 178 -17.94 -12.17 0.70
N GLY A 179 -19.08 -11.47 0.61
CA GLY A 179 -19.85 -11.37 -0.63
C GLY A 179 -19.14 -10.61 -1.77
N LEU A 180 -18.06 -9.88 -1.49
CA LEU A 180 -17.27 -9.17 -2.51
C LEU A 180 -16.07 -9.98 -3.03
N LYS A 181 -15.77 -11.15 -2.45
CA LYS A 181 -14.64 -11.98 -2.89
C LYS A 181 -14.72 -12.37 -4.36
N SER A 182 -15.91 -12.61 -4.88
CA SER A 182 -16.12 -12.95 -6.29
C SER A 182 -15.80 -11.81 -7.27
N ALA A 183 -15.75 -10.56 -6.80
CA ALA A 183 -15.36 -9.41 -7.61
C ALA A 183 -13.83 -9.24 -7.72
N VAL A 184 -13.06 -9.91 -6.84
CA VAL A 184 -11.59 -9.92 -6.87
C VAL A 184 -11.13 -11.02 -7.80
N THR A 185 -10.94 -10.71 -9.07
CA THR A 185 -10.71 -11.69 -10.15
C THR A 185 -9.25 -11.85 -10.58
N SER A 186 -8.37 -10.93 -10.16
CA SER A 186 -6.97 -10.87 -10.59
C SER A 186 -6.01 -10.90 -9.38
N GLY A 187 -6.06 -12.00 -8.61
CA GLY A 187 -5.20 -12.21 -7.44
C GLY A 187 -5.64 -11.36 -6.24
N PHE A 188 -5.31 -10.08 -6.23
CA PHE A 188 -5.62 -9.17 -5.12
C PHE A 188 -6.46 -7.95 -5.55
N TYR A 189 -6.92 -7.88 -6.79
CA TYR A 189 -7.79 -6.81 -7.28
C TYR A 189 -8.80 -7.31 -8.32
N GLY A 190 -9.79 -6.48 -8.63
CA GLY A 190 -10.75 -6.73 -9.68
C GLY A 190 -11.41 -5.45 -10.15
N SER A 191 -12.45 -5.56 -10.96
CA SER A 191 -13.19 -4.42 -11.48
C SER A 191 -14.69 -4.64 -11.36
N ILE A 192 -15.42 -3.60 -10.97
CA ILE A 192 -16.88 -3.57 -10.90
C ILE A 192 -17.37 -2.60 -11.97
N SER A 193 -18.24 -3.08 -12.86
CA SER A 193 -18.88 -2.22 -13.85
C SER A 193 -19.87 -1.25 -13.20
N ALA A 194 -20.17 -0.14 -13.89
CA ALA A 194 -21.13 0.87 -13.40
C ALA A 194 -22.52 0.27 -13.05
N GLU A 195 -22.93 -0.82 -13.72
CA GLU A 195 -24.20 -1.49 -13.45
C GLU A 195 -24.19 -2.30 -12.15
N ASN A 196 -23.00 -2.75 -11.74
CA ASN A 196 -22.81 -3.62 -10.58
C ASN A 196 -22.32 -2.88 -9.32
N ILE A 197 -22.24 -1.55 -9.35
CA ILE A 197 -21.81 -0.72 -8.20
C ILE A 197 -22.59 -1.06 -6.92
N GLY A 198 -23.87 -1.44 -7.05
CA GLY A 198 -24.71 -1.85 -5.94
C GLY A 198 -24.15 -3.02 -5.12
N MET A 199 -23.20 -3.79 -5.64
CA MET A 199 -22.52 -4.86 -4.88
C MET A 199 -21.80 -4.32 -3.64
N LEU A 200 -21.31 -3.08 -3.70
CA LEU A 200 -20.60 -2.42 -2.59
C LEU A 200 -21.49 -2.19 -1.35
N ASN A 201 -22.84 -2.32 -1.48
CA ASN A 201 -23.74 -2.29 -0.32
C ASN A 201 -23.51 -3.44 0.67
N GLN A 202 -22.77 -4.47 0.28
CA GLN A 202 -22.39 -5.58 1.16
C GLN A 202 -21.28 -5.23 2.16
N ALA A 203 -20.63 -4.08 1.98
CA ALA A 203 -19.66 -3.55 2.94
C ALA A 203 -20.35 -2.59 3.92
N ASP A 204 -19.93 -2.61 5.19
CA ASP A 204 -20.32 -1.58 6.16
C ASP A 204 -19.69 -0.24 5.78
N VAL A 205 -18.45 -0.24 5.30
CA VAL A 205 -17.71 0.96 4.89
C VAL A 205 -17.14 0.80 3.49
N VAL A 206 -17.34 1.79 2.63
CA VAL A 206 -16.71 1.90 1.32
C VAL A 206 -15.65 3.00 1.37
N VAL A 207 -14.39 2.62 1.26
CA VAL A 207 -13.24 3.53 1.29
C VAL A 207 -12.81 3.82 -0.15
N VAL A 208 -13.09 5.03 -0.63
CA VAL A 208 -12.83 5.46 -2.00
C VAL A 208 -11.50 6.19 -2.07
N LEU A 209 -10.54 5.60 -2.74
CA LEU A 209 -9.22 6.17 -2.90
C LEU A 209 -9.16 7.03 -4.15
N ASP A 210 -8.67 8.25 -4.03
CA ASP A 210 -8.53 9.11 -5.20
C ASP A 210 -7.41 8.62 -6.11
N TRP A 211 -7.70 8.61 -7.39
CA TRP A 211 -6.72 8.37 -8.45
C TRP A 211 -6.86 9.45 -9.52
N GLN A 212 -5.86 10.33 -9.58
CA GLN A 212 -5.79 11.42 -10.57
C GLN A 212 -7.04 12.32 -10.60
N GLY A 213 -7.66 12.57 -9.44
CA GLY A 213 -8.84 13.43 -9.33
C GLY A 213 -10.16 12.76 -9.72
N ALA A 214 -10.19 11.44 -9.89
CA ALA A 214 -11.41 10.72 -10.28
C ALA A 214 -12.54 10.81 -9.23
N ASN A 215 -12.22 11.04 -7.97
CA ASN A 215 -13.22 11.23 -6.92
C ASN A 215 -14.15 12.41 -7.17
N ASP A 216 -13.66 13.49 -7.79
CA ASP A 216 -14.51 14.65 -8.13
C ASP A 216 -15.57 14.32 -9.20
N GLN A 217 -15.25 13.45 -10.14
CA GLN A 217 -16.19 12.95 -11.13
C GLN A 217 -17.16 11.94 -10.51
N LEU A 218 -16.66 11.05 -9.67
CA LEU A 218 -17.47 10.04 -9.00
C LEU A 218 -18.55 10.71 -8.12
N ARG A 219 -18.19 11.75 -7.38
CA ARG A 219 -19.14 12.55 -6.56
C ARG A 219 -20.25 13.25 -7.36
N LYS A 220 -20.09 13.39 -8.68
CA LYS A 220 -21.10 13.97 -9.58
C LYS A 220 -21.89 12.90 -10.34
N ASN A 221 -21.51 11.64 -10.24
CA ASN A 221 -22.17 10.53 -10.91
C ASN A 221 -23.43 10.13 -10.14
N ALA A 222 -24.61 10.32 -10.75
CA ALA A 222 -25.90 10.05 -10.12
C ALA A 222 -26.09 8.57 -9.73
N ASN A 223 -25.53 7.63 -10.50
CA ASN A 223 -25.58 6.21 -10.16
C ASN A 223 -24.77 5.90 -8.89
N TRP A 224 -23.64 6.57 -8.69
CA TRP A 224 -22.85 6.45 -7.48
C TRP A 224 -23.51 7.13 -6.28
N THR A 225 -23.88 8.41 -6.43
CA THR A 225 -24.41 9.21 -5.32
C THR A 225 -25.77 8.75 -4.84
N GLY A 226 -26.52 8.03 -5.67
CA GLY A 226 -27.80 7.41 -5.31
C GLY A 226 -27.67 6.07 -4.57
N GLN A 227 -26.46 5.53 -4.40
CA GLN A 227 -26.28 4.24 -3.73
C GLN A 227 -26.51 4.34 -2.22
N PRO A 228 -27.12 3.32 -1.58
CA PRO A 228 -27.37 3.31 -0.14
C PRO A 228 -26.11 3.48 0.73
N PHE A 229 -24.95 2.97 0.31
CA PHE A 229 -23.70 3.18 1.05
C PHE A 229 -23.23 4.64 1.00
N VAL A 230 -23.60 5.41 -0.03
CA VAL A 230 -23.29 6.85 -0.12
C VAL A 230 -24.31 7.66 0.66
N THR A 231 -25.63 7.47 0.37
CA THR A 231 -26.71 8.22 1.02
C THR A 231 -26.84 7.94 2.50
N GLY A 232 -26.41 6.75 2.93
CA GLY A 232 -26.35 6.32 4.34
C GLY A 232 -25.09 6.77 5.09
N GLY A 233 -24.19 7.55 4.46
CA GLY A 233 -22.97 8.06 5.11
C GLY A 233 -21.85 7.03 5.31
N ARG A 234 -21.96 5.83 4.75
CA ARG A 234 -21.00 4.72 4.90
C ARG A 234 -19.84 4.77 3.90
N THR A 235 -19.57 5.95 3.34
CA THR A 235 -18.53 6.16 2.33
C THR A 235 -17.59 7.25 2.79
N THR A 236 -16.29 6.96 2.74
CA THR A 236 -15.25 7.96 2.94
C THR A 236 -14.37 8.08 1.70
N TYR A 237 -13.78 9.26 1.50
CA TYR A 237 -12.98 9.57 0.33
C TYR A 237 -11.57 9.97 0.76
N ILE A 238 -10.63 9.11 0.48
CA ILE A 238 -9.23 9.28 0.80
C ILE A 238 -8.54 10.04 -0.36
N ASN A 239 -7.73 11.04 -0.03
CA ASN A 239 -6.98 11.78 -1.04
C ASN A 239 -5.91 10.91 -1.71
N GLN A 240 -5.41 11.37 -2.87
CA GLN A 240 -4.46 10.61 -3.68
C GLN A 240 -3.16 10.27 -2.94
N GLU A 241 -2.63 11.17 -2.10
CA GLU A 241 -1.36 10.94 -1.41
C GLU A 241 -1.48 9.78 -0.41
N VAL A 242 -2.51 9.79 0.43
CA VAL A 242 -2.81 8.72 1.38
C VAL A 242 -3.17 7.42 0.65
N GLY A 243 -4.03 7.49 -0.37
CA GLY A 243 -4.44 6.32 -1.17
C GLY A 243 -3.26 5.65 -1.89
N THR A 244 -2.30 6.45 -2.37
CA THR A 244 -1.06 5.94 -2.95
C THR A 244 -0.21 5.23 -1.91
N ALA A 245 -0.05 5.82 -0.72
CA ALA A 245 0.69 5.21 0.38
C ALA A 245 0.06 3.89 0.86
N MET A 246 -1.28 3.82 0.92
CA MET A 246 -2.02 2.59 1.24
C MET A 246 -1.73 1.46 0.24
N GLY A 247 -1.43 1.78 -1.02
CA GLY A 247 -1.14 0.77 -2.05
C GLY A 247 0.16 0.01 -1.82
N VAL A 248 1.13 0.62 -1.17
CA VAL A 248 2.42 0.00 -0.79
C VAL A 248 2.77 0.43 0.63
N PRO A 249 2.10 -0.17 1.64
CA PRO A 249 2.35 0.18 3.02
C PRO A 249 3.74 -0.29 3.49
N THR A 250 4.41 0.56 4.26
CA THR A 250 5.75 0.29 4.80
C THR A 250 5.80 0.62 6.30
N VAL A 251 6.86 0.19 6.98
CA VAL A 251 7.06 0.54 8.41
C VAL A 251 7.05 2.04 8.67
N LEU A 252 7.37 2.89 7.68
CA LEU A 252 7.36 4.34 7.81
C LEU A 252 6.02 4.96 7.40
N SER A 253 5.42 4.47 6.31
CA SER A 253 4.18 5.06 5.80
C SER A 253 2.95 4.67 6.63
N ILE A 254 2.91 3.47 7.22
CA ILE A 254 1.74 2.97 7.96
C ILE A 254 1.33 3.88 9.12
N PRO A 255 2.21 4.34 10.03
CA PRO A 255 1.82 5.27 11.08
C PRO A 255 1.22 6.56 10.50
N TRP A 256 1.86 7.12 9.48
CA TRP A 256 1.36 8.32 8.81
C TRP A 256 0.01 8.09 8.13
N ILE A 257 -0.19 6.96 7.43
CA ILE A 257 -1.47 6.59 6.81
C ILE A 257 -2.56 6.53 7.88
N ALA A 258 -2.28 5.87 9.01
CA ALA A 258 -3.25 5.72 10.11
C ALA A 258 -3.65 7.09 10.67
N ASP A 259 -2.68 7.97 10.95
CA ASP A 259 -2.94 9.32 11.45
C ASP A 259 -3.79 10.16 10.48
N GLN A 260 -3.70 9.90 9.16
CA GLN A 260 -4.44 10.66 8.14
C GLN A 260 -5.82 10.06 7.79
N SER A 261 -6.04 8.77 8.04
CA SER A 261 -7.22 8.08 7.47
C SER A 261 -8.16 7.46 8.49
N ILE A 262 -7.69 7.01 9.64
CA ILE A 262 -8.50 6.19 10.56
C ILE A 262 -9.74 6.91 11.06
N ALA A 263 -9.63 8.20 11.40
CA ALA A 263 -10.75 8.97 11.94
C ALA A 263 -11.92 9.10 10.96
N GLN A 264 -11.65 9.37 9.68
CA GLN A 264 -12.69 9.49 8.66
C GLN A 264 -13.28 8.12 8.25
N ILE A 265 -12.49 7.04 8.34
CA ILE A 265 -13.00 5.67 8.13
C ILE A 265 -13.90 5.28 9.30
N ALA A 266 -13.51 5.61 10.52
CA ALA A 266 -14.28 5.37 11.73
C ALA A 266 -15.60 6.17 11.76
N ASP A 267 -15.59 7.41 11.27
CA ASP A 267 -16.81 8.21 11.11
C ASP A 267 -17.79 7.49 10.16
N ALA A 268 -17.34 7.04 9.00
CA ALA A 268 -18.16 6.27 8.07
C ALA A 268 -18.67 4.95 8.69
N ALA A 269 -17.86 4.27 9.51
CA ALA A 269 -18.25 3.05 10.22
C ALA A 269 -19.36 3.31 11.26
N GLY A 270 -19.37 4.49 11.87
CA GLY A 270 -20.42 4.91 12.80
C GLY A 270 -21.82 5.01 12.18
N HIS A 271 -21.93 5.11 10.86
CA HIS A 271 -23.19 5.11 10.11
C HIS A 271 -23.65 3.71 9.68
N ALA A 272 -22.84 2.67 9.89
CA ALA A 272 -23.22 1.30 9.60
C ALA A 272 -24.02 0.73 10.78
N SER A 273 -25.24 0.27 10.50
CA SER A 273 -26.17 -0.29 11.50
C SER A 273 -25.79 -1.70 11.93
#